data_df1b5dc8da0f1cac78dd2d03eb14856a
#
_entry.id   df1b5dc8da0f1cac78dd2d03eb14856a
#
_cell.length_a   1.000
_cell.length_b   1.000
_cell.length_c   1.000
_cell.angle_alpha   90.00
_cell.angle_beta   90.00
_cell.angle_gamma   90.00
#
_symmetry.space_group_name_H-M   'P 1'
#
loop_
_entity.id
_entity.type
_entity.pdbx_description
1 polymer ?
#
loop_
_entity_poly.entity_id
_entity_poly.type
_entity_poly.pdbx_seq_one_letter_code
_entity_poly.pdbx_strand_id
1 'polypeptide(L)'
;ILSMELAPGAVVDELALCDEFGLSRPPVRELLRQIAAEGYIELEANRAPRVAAMSHDSLHAFFLAAPLIYIATTQLAATHASEAEIETLKAIQEDFRKAIEEKHVENRVIHNDAFHLEIGRMAHNDYLMPSLRRLLIDHARLGKIFYRHPTTDDMQRDLELACDQHDQIVDAIQRRDPDAAADIVRAHFELSRRRMAEYAAPAGVEVALVYEG
;
A
#
# COMPACT_ATOMS: atom_id res chain seq x y z
N ILE A 1 0.54 7.56 11.39
CA ILE A 1 0.77 8.00 10.00
C ILE A 1 -0.14 7.21 9.05
N LEU A 2 -0.05 5.88 9.00
CA LEU A 2 -0.88 5.05 8.11
C LEU A 2 -2.37 5.17 8.44
N SER A 3 -2.73 5.31 9.71
CA SER A 3 -4.10 5.58 10.18
C SER A 3 -4.61 6.98 9.84
N MET A 4 -3.75 7.86 9.32
CA MET A 4 -4.05 9.29 9.05
C MET A 4 -4.41 10.12 10.31
N GLU A 5 -4.15 9.62 11.51
CA GLU A 5 -4.24 10.42 12.75
C GLU A 5 -3.21 11.56 12.73
N LEU A 6 -2.00 11.26 12.24
CA LEU A 6 -1.05 12.27 11.82
C LEU A 6 -1.22 12.52 10.33
N ALA A 7 -1.80 13.66 9.98
CA ALA A 7 -2.06 14.02 8.60
C ALA A 7 -0.76 14.26 7.79
N PRO A 8 -0.78 14.11 6.45
CA PRO A 8 0.35 14.49 5.59
C PRO A 8 0.81 15.93 5.87
N GLY A 9 2.12 16.12 5.99
CA GLY A 9 2.73 17.41 6.32
C GLY A 9 2.64 17.82 7.81
N ALA A 10 1.93 17.07 8.66
CA ALA A 10 1.86 17.36 10.08
C ALA A 10 3.24 17.28 10.74
N VAL A 11 3.46 18.14 11.74
CA VAL A 11 4.69 18.09 12.55
C VAL A 11 4.66 16.86 13.44
N VAL A 12 5.78 16.14 13.48
CA VAL A 12 6.01 15.05 14.43
C VAL A 12 6.71 15.62 15.65
N ASP A 13 6.03 15.60 16.80
CA ASP A 13 6.56 16.15 18.05
C ASP A 13 7.51 15.16 18.72
N GLU A 14 8.82 15.45 18.65
CA GLU A 14 9.88 14.65 19.27
C GLU A 14 9.71 14.55 20.80
N LEU A 15 9.24 15.64 21.46
CA LEU A 15 9.06 15.64 22.90
C LEU A 15 7.87 14.79 23.33
N ALA A 16 6.75 14.92 22.63
CA ALA A 16 5.60 14.08 22.88
C ALA A 16 5.93 12.58 22.73
N LEU A 17 6.73 12.22 21.72
CA LEU A 17 7.21 10.82 21.55
C LEU A 17 8.15 10.40 22.70
N CYS A 18 9.02 11.28 23.18
CA CYS A 18 9.86 10.98 24.34
C CYS A 18 9.00 10.66 25.58
N ASP A 19 7.98 11.46 25.82
CA ASP A 19 7.08 11.30 26.97
C ASP A 19 6.20 10.04 26.83
N GLU A 20 5.66 9.79 25.63
CA GLU A 20 4.79 8.65 25.34
C GLU A 20 5.52 7.31 25.51
N PHE A 21 6.76 7.22 24.99
CA PHE A 21 7.54 5.97 25.04
C PHE A 21 8.51 5.88 26.23
N GLY A 22 8.59 6.90 27.06
CA GLY A 22 9.52 6.94 28.20
C GLY A 22 11.00 6.92 27.76
N LEU A 23 11.30 7.51 26.58
CA LEU A 23 12.64 7.52 26.01
C LEU A 23 13.27 8.92 26.06
N SER A 24 14.61 8.96 26.12
CA SER A 24 15.34 10.22 25.94
C SER A 24 15.39 10.63 24.46
N ARG A 25 15.74 11.89 24.17
CA ARG A 25 15.82 12.42 22.80
C ARG A 25 16.74 11.64 21.83
N PRO A 26 17.96 11.18 22.24
CA PRO A 26 18.83 10.49 21.28
C PRO A 26 18.21 9.24 20.64
N PRO A 27 17.64 8.26 21.38
CA PRO A 27 16.98 7.11 20.76
C PRO A 27 15.75 7.50 19.93
N VAL A 28 14.95 8.49 20.35
CA VAL A 28 13.81 8.96 19.56
C VAL A 28 14.27 9.56 18.23
N ARG A 29 15.34 10.36 18.22
CA ARG A 29 15.92 10.89 16.97
C ARG A 29 16.43 9.79 16.04
N GLU A 30 17.00 8.74 16.60
CA GLU A 30 17.46 7.61 15.79
C GLU A 30 16.26 6.87 15.15
N LEU A 31 15.20 6.63 15.91
CA LEU A 31 13.95 6.08 15.37
C LEU A 31 13.35 6.98 14.28
N LEU A 32 13.33 8.30 14.48
CA LEU A 32 12.85 9.25 13.48
C LEU A 32 13.69 9.21 12.20
N ARG A 33 15.03 9.02 12.29
CA ARG A 33 15.87 8.82 11.11
C ARG A 33 15.54 7.53 10.38
N GLN A 34 15.28 6.44 11.10
CA GLN A 34 14.91 5.15 10.50
C GLN A 34 13.59 5.25 9.75
N ILE A 35 12.54 5.77 10.36
CA ILE A 35 11.23 5.93 9.68
C ILE A 35 11.27 6.99 8.57
N ALA A 36 12.19 7.96 8.64
CA ALA A 36 12.44 8.88 7.52
C ALA A 36 13.12 8.17 6.34
N ALA A 37 14.08 7.30 6.60
CA ALA A 37 14.72 6.49 5.57
C ALA A 37 13.73 5.55 4.86
N GLU A 38 12.70 5.10 5.57
CA GLU A 38 11.59 4.31 5.01
C GLU A 38 10.56 5.18 4.24
N GLY A 39 10.58 6.51 4.42
CA GLY A 39 9.71 7.44 3.70
C GLY A 39 8.41 7.83 4.42
N TYR A 40 8.25 7.49 5.70
CA TYR A 40 7.07 7.91 6.48
C TYR A 40 7.08 9.38 6.85
N ILE A 41 8.25 9.94 7.10
CA ILE A 41 8.46 11.33 7.49
C ILE A 41 9.59 11.96 6.66
N GLU A 42 9.62 13.28 6.65
CA GLU A 42 10.66 14.10 6.04
C GLU A 42 11.46 14.79 7.15
N LEU A 43 12.79 14.74 7.02
CA LEU A 43 13.73 15.44 7.89
C LEU A 43 14.44 16.53 7.10
N GLU A 44 14.22 17.78 7.48
CA GLU A 44 14.94 18.92 6.94
C GLU A 44 15.88 19.50 8.00
N ALA A 45 17.03 20.02 7.56
CA ALA A 45 17.98 20.65 8.48
C ALA A 45 17.32 21.84 9.19
N ASN A 46 17.46 21.87 10.52
CA ASN A 46 16.91 22.92 11.39
C ASN A 46 15.38 23.08 11.39
N ARG A 47 14.67 22.05 10.98
CA ARG A 47 13.19 21.99 11.04
C ARG A 47 12.72 20.79 11.84
N ALA A 48 11.52 20.91 12.41
CA ALA A 48 10.87 19.77 13.03
C ALA A 48 10.53 18.70 11.98
N PRO A 49 10.65 17.40 12.34
CA PRO A 49 10.22 16.31 11.48
C PRO A 49 8.76 16.49 11.05
N ARG A 50 8.44 16.12 9.82
CA ARG A 50 7.07 16.17 9.30
C ARG A 50 6.68 14.85 8.66
N VAL A 51 5.40 14.50 8.79
CA VAL A 51 4.82 13.40 8.02
C VAL A 51 5.01 13.68 6.52
N ALA A 52 5.48 12.71 5.76
CA ALA A 52 5.69 12.84 4.33
C ALA A 52 4.43 13.37 3.63
N ALA A 53 4.59 14.40 2.82
CA ALA A 53 3.48 15.06 2.14
C ALA A 53 2.84 14.13 1.09
N MET A 54 1.55 14.32 0.84
CA MET A 54 0.82 13.74 -0.30
C MET A 54 0.51 14.87 -1.28
N SER A 55 1.55 15.39 -1.95
CA SER A 55 1.39 16.42 -2.97
C SER A 55 0.89 15.83 -4.29
N HIS A 56 0.38 16.68 -5.18
CA HIS A 56 0.00 16.27 -6.54
C HIS A 56 1.16 15.54 -7.25
N ASP A 57 2.38 16.07 -7.14
CA ASP A 57 3.56 15.48 -7.79
C ASP A 57 3.92 14.11 -7.19
N SER A 58 3.83 13.94 -5.86
CA SER A 58 4.09 12.66 -5.22
C SER A 58 3.03 11.62 -5.58
N LEU A 59 1.76 12.00 -5.69
CA LEU A 59 0.68 11.11 -6.13
C LEU A 59 0.83 10.73 -7.61
N HIS A 60 1.20 11.69 -8.48
CA HIS A 60 1.49 11.38 -9.87
C HIS A 60 2.65 10.37 -10.00
N ALA A 61 3.75 10.59 -9.27
CA ALA A 61 4.87 9.66 -9.24
C ALA A 61 4.47 8.27 -8.69
N PHE A 62 3.61 8.21 -7.66
CA PHE A 62 3.05 6.98 -7.13
C PHE A 62 2.28 6.21 -8.21
N PHE A 63 1.36 6.84 -8.93
CA PHE A 63 0.56 6.17 -9.96
C PHE A 63 1.38 5.69 -11.16
N LEU A 64 2.53 6.32 -11.45
CA LEU A 64 3.47 5.85 -12.47
C LEU A 64 4.28 4.64 -11.99
N ALA A 65 4.76 4.65 -10.75
CA ALA A 65 5.66 3.63 -10.23
C ALA A 65 4.92 2.37 -9.73
N ALA A 66 3.76 2.55 -9.11
CA ALA A 66 3.06 1.47 -8.41
C ALA A 66 2.74 0.25 -9.31
N PRO A 67 2.18 0.38 -10.52
CA PRO A 67 1.90 -0.79 -11.35
C PRO A 67 3.17 -1.56 -11.72
N LEU A 68 4.29 -0.90 -11.97
CA LEU A 68 5.56 -1.55 -12.29
C LEU A 68 6.04 -2.43 -11.13
N ILE A 69 5.97 -1.93 -9.92
CA ILE A 69 6.44 -2.64 -8.73
C ILE A 69 5.46 -3.78 -8.36
N TYR A 70 4.15 -3.53 -8.36
CA TYR A 70 3.15 -4.57 -8.06
C TYR A 70 3.19 -5.71 -9.07
N ILE A 71 3.30 -5.44 -10.37
CA ILE A 71 3.39 -6.46 -11.40
C ILE A 71 4.67 -7.28 -11.20
N ALA A 72 5.83 -6.63 -11.07
CA ALA A 72 7.11 -7.32 -10.91
C ALA A 72 7.14 -8.19 -9.64
N THR A 73 6.67 -7.70 -8.50
CA THR A 73 6.64 -8.48 -7.25
C THR A 73 5.66 -9.64 -7.34
N THR A 74 4.49 -9.48 -7.97
CA THR A 74 3.50 -10.55 -8.10
C THR A 74 3.96 -11.66 -9.05
N GLN A 75 4.60 -11.31 -10.17
CA GLN A 75 5.20 -12.29 -11.08
C GLN A 75 6.31 -13.11 -10.41
N LEU A 76 7.19 -12.44 -9.67
CA LEU A 76 8.25 -13.12 -8.92
C LEU A 76 7.67 -13.98 -7.79
N ALA A 77 6.63 -13.54 -7.10
CA ALA A 77 5.93 -14.35 -6.12
C ALA A 77 5.35 -15.62 -6.74
N ALA A 78 4.72 -15.54 -7.91
CA ALA A 78 4.23 -16.71 -8.63
C ALA A 78 5.35 -17.70 -8.98
N THR A 79 6.57 -17.17 -9.21
CA THR A 79 7.73 -18.01 -9.55
C THR A 79 8.42 -18.62 -8.32
N HIS A 80 8.53 -17.87 -7.23
CA HIS A 80 9.44 -18.19 -6.13
C HIS A 80 8.76 -18.58 -4.81
N ALA A 81 7.47 -18.28 -4.62
CA ALA A 81 6.78 -18.52 -3.36
C ALA A 81 6.86 -19.98 -2.91
N SER A 82 7.10 -20.20 -1.63
CA SER A 82 6.95 -21.50 -0.99
C SER A 82 5.47 -21.79 -0.66
N GLU A 83 5.13 -23.06 -0.44
CA GLU A 83 3.77 -23.44 -0.02
C GLU A 83 3.38 -22.79 1.32
N ALA A 84 4.31 -22.64 2.25
CA ALA A 84 4.06 -22.02 3.55
C ALA A 84 3.72 -20.52 3.41
N GLU A 85 4.38 -19.82 2.50
CA GLU A 85 4.08 -18.41 2.19
C GLU A 85 2.73 -18.27 1.50
N ILE A 86 2.37 -19.17 0.59
CA ILE A 86 1.05 -19.21 -0.04
C ILE A 86 -0.06 -19.40 1.00
N GLU A 87 0.12 -20.29 1.96
CA GLU A 87 -0.86 -20.47 3.06
C GLU A 87 -0.94 -19.22 3.95
N THR A 88 0.18 -18.54 4.19
CA THR A 88 0.19 -17.27 4.90
C THR A 88 -0.60 -16.20 4.13
N LEU A 89 -0.39 -16.09 2.81
CA LEU A 89 -1.11 -15.15 1.95
C LEU A 89 -2.63 -15.42 1.95
N LYS A 90 -3.04 -16.69 1.90
CA LYS A 90 -4.45 -17.09 2.02
C LYS A 90 -5.07 -16.67 3.34
N ALA A 91 -4.35 -16.85 4.44
CA ALA A 91 -4.83 -16.44 5.77
C ALA A 91 -5.04 -14.91 5.84
N ILE A 92 -4.10 -14.13 5.30
CA ILE A 92 -4.22 -12.66 5.22
C ILE A 92 -5.42 -12.25 4.35
N GLN A 93 -5.64 -12.95 3.23
CA GLN A 93 -6.78 -12.68 2.35
C GLN A 93 -8.12 -12.98 3.04
N GLU A 94 -8.19 -14.05 3.82
CA GLU A 94 -9.38 -14.38 4.59
C GLU A 94 -9.70 -13.31 5.66
N ASP A 95 -8.67 -12.78 6.31
CA ASP A 95 -8.83 -11.67 7.26
C ASP A 95 -9.29 -10.37 6.57
N PHE A 96 -8.81 -10.12 5.34
CA PHE A 96 -9.31 -9.01 4.53
C PHE A 96 -10.79 -9.16 4.18
N ARG A 97 -11.23 -10.37 3.77
CA ARG A 97 -12.62 -10.71 3.49
C ARG A 97 -13.52 -10.46 4.70
N LYS A 98 -13.12 -10.95 5.87
CA LYS A 98 -13.86 -10.72 7.14
C LYS A 98 -13.98 -9.23 7.45
N ALA A 99 -12.90 -8.46 7.24
CA ALA A 99 -12.93 -7.02 7.47
C ALA A 99 -13.89 -6.27 6.51
N ILE A 100 -14.13 -6.80 5.30
CA ILE A 100 -15.14 -6.29 4.37
C ILE A 100 -16.54 -6.62 4.88
N GLU A 101 -16.80 -7.87 5.26
CA GLU A 101 -18.10 -8.35 5.77
C GLU A 101 -18.51 -7.62 7.05
N GLU A 102 -17.58 -7.44 7.97
CA GLU A 102 -17.77 -6.72 9.24
C GLU A 102 -17.81 -5.20 9.07
N LYS A 103 -17.59 -4.67 7.86
CA LYS A 103 -17.51 -3.23 7.55
C LYS A 103 -16.47 -2.48 8.39
N HIS A 104 -15.41 -3.14 8.80
CA HIS A 104 -14.38 -2.57 9.65
C HIS A 104 -13.27 -1.91 8.79
N VAL A 105 -13.36 -0.59 8.61
CA VAL A 105 -12.51 0.19 7.69
C VAL A 105 -11.01 0.04 7.99
N GLU A 106 -10.63 0.09 9.26
CA GLU A 106 -9.21 0.03 9.66
C GLU A 106 -8.60 -1.33 9.33
N ASN A 107 -9.31 -2.40 9.66
CA ASN A 107 -8.84 -3.76 9.35
C ASN A 107 -8.75 -3.99 7.85
N ARG A 108 -9.66 -3.42 7.02
CA ARG A 108 -9.54 -3.50 5.55
C ARG A 108 -8.21 -2.91 5.07
N VAL A 109 -7.85 -1.73 5.55
CA VAL A 109 -6.59 -1.08 5.16
C VAL A 109 -5.40 -1.90 5.61
N ILE A 110 -5.41 -2.39 6.86
CA ILE A 110 -4.32 -3.18 7.43
C ILE A 110 -4.13 -4.49 6.67
N HIS A 111 -5.21 -5.24 6.42
CA HIS A 111 -5.10 -6.55 5.75
C HIS A 111 -4.83 -6.42 4.27
N ASN A 112 -5.35 -5.38 3.60
CA ASN A 112 -4.98 -5.07 2.22
C ASN A 112 -3.48 -4.74 2.08
N ASP A 113 -2.95 -3.92 2.99
CA ASP A 113 -1.53 -3.60 3.03
C ASP A 113 -0.66 -4.85 3.31
N ALA A 114 -1.07 -5.65 4.28
CA ALA A 114 -0.42 -6.91 4.61
C ALA A 114 -0.40 -7.89 3.43
N PHE A 115 -1.49 -7.97 2.64
CA PHE A 115 -1.59 -8.81 1.46
C PHE A 115 -0.52 -8.45 0.42
N HIS A 116 -0.44 -7.18 0.05
CA HIS A 116 0.55 -6.73 -0.92
C HIS A 116 1.99 -6.81 -0.39
N LEU A 117 2.20 -6.58 0.90
CA LEU A 117 3.50 -6.73 1.54
C LEU A 117 3.97 -8.19 1.53
N GLU A 118 3.06 -9.14 1.77
CA GLU A 118 3.39 -10.57 1.74
C GLU A 118 3.76 -11.02 0.33
N ILE A 119 3.04 -10.60 -0.70
CA ILE A 119 3.43 -10.83 -2.10
C ILE A 119 4.85 -10.31 -2.37
N GLY A 120 5.18 -9.14 -1.84
CA GLY A 120 6.54 -8.60 -1.94
C GLY A 120 7.61 -9.46 -1.27
N ARG A 121 7.30 -10.08 -0.11
CA ARG A 121 8.20 -11.04 0.55
C ARG A 121 8.38 -12.30 -0.28
N MET A 122 7.28 -12.86 -0.79
CA MET A 122 7.24 -14.03 -1.66
C MET A 122 8.00 -13.83 -2.99
N ALA A 123 8.21 -12.58 -3.41
CA ALA A 123 9.04 -12.25 -4.58
C ALA A 123 10.53 -12.55 -4.36
N HIS A 124 10.98 -12.68 -3.10
CA HIS A 124 12.37 -12.93 -2.70
C HIS A 124 13.37 -11.99 -3.41
N ASN A 125 13.01 -10.69 -3.51
CA ASN A 125 13.82 -9.70 -4.22
C ASN A 125 14.11 -8.48 -3.35
N ASP A 126 15.34 -8.39 -2.87
CA ASP A 126 15.81 -7.34 -1.97
C ASP A 126 15.86 -5.94 -2.60
N TYR A 127 15.87 -5.85 -3.93
CA TYR A 127 15.87 -4.58 -4.65
C TYR A 127 14.44 -4.02 -4.86
N LEU A 128 13.43 -4.90 -4.99
CA LEU A 128 12.04 -4.48 -5.15
C LEU A 128 11.36 -4.19 -3.80
N MET A 129 11.74 -4.90 -2.74
CA MET A 129 11.11 -4.77 -1.44
C MET A 129 11.13 -3.35 -0.85
N PRO A 130 12.24 -2.59 -0.88
CA PRO A 130 12.26 -1.20 -0.41
C PRO A 130 11.30 -0.30 -1.21
N SER A 131 11.25 -0.48 -2.53
CA SER A 131 10.33 0.27 -3.40
C SER A 131 8.88 -0.05 -3.11
N LEU A 132 8.54 -1.32 -2.91
CA LEU A 132 7.20 -1.75 -2.53
C LEU A 132 6.80 -1.17 -1.16
N ARG A 133 7.65 -1.26 -0.15
CA ARG A 133 7.38 -0.68 1.19
C ARG A 133 7.09 0.82 1.11
N ARG A 134 7.86 1.55 0.28
CA ARG A 134 7.63 2.98 0.08
C ARG A 134 6.28 3.25 -0.58
N LEU A 135 5.87 2.45 -1.56
CA LEU A 135 4.56 2.55 -2.20
C LEU A 135 3.41 2.23 -1.24
N LEU A 136 3.56 1.21 -0.41
CA LEU A 136 2.53 0.78 0.54
C LEU A 136 2.17 1.86 1.56
N ILE A 137 3.10 2.77 1.91
CA ILE A 137 2.81 3.91 2.79
C ILE A 137 1.69 4.78 2.17
N ASP A 138 1.85 5.16 0.91
CA ASP A 138 0.87 6.01 0.22
C ASP A 138 -0.37 5.21 -0.18
N HIS A 139 -0.23 3.91 -0.51
CA HIS A 139 -1.37 3.02 -0.76
C HIS A 139 -2.29 2.89 0.46
N ALA A 140 -1.74 2.64 1.64
CA ALA A 140 -2.51 2.54 2.89
C ALA A 140 -3.22 3.88 3.20
N ARG A 141 -2.53 5.00 3.06
CA ARG A 141 -3.07 6.35 3.30
C ARG A 141 -4.19 6.70 2.32
N LEU A 142 -4.01 6.41 1.03
CA LEU A 142 -5.04 6.54 0.02
C LEU A 142 -6.22 5.61 0.31
N GLY A 143 -5.96 4.34 0.61
CA GLY A 143 -6.98 3.37 1.00
C GLY A 143 -7.82 3.86 2.19
N LYS A 144 -7.20 4.45 3.23
CA LYS A 144 -7.93 5.03 4.37
C LYS A 144 -8.88 6.15 3.95
N ILE A 145 -8.48 7.00 3.00
CA ILE A 145 -9.33 8.08 2.49
C ILE A 145 -10.53 7.51 1.73
N PHE A 146 -10.30 6.51 0.85
CA PHE A 146 -11.32 5.99 -0.06
C PHE A 146 -12.26 4.98 0.57
N TYR A 147 -11.74 4.12 1.48
CA TYR A 147 -12.55 3.10 2.14
C TYR A 147 -13.26 3.59 3.39
N ARG A 148 -13.09 4.87 3.74
CA ARG A 148 -13.63 5.44 4.97
C ARG A 148 -15.14 5.35 5.06
N HIS A 149 -15.83 5.46 3.94
CA HIS A 149 -17.29 5.29 3.84
C HIS A 149 -17.65 4.76 2.46
N PRO A 150 -17.92 3.47 2.28
CA PRO A 150 -18.66 3.02 1.13
C PRO A 150 -20.07 3.62 1.21
N THR A 151 -20.24 4.81 0.62
CA THR A 151 -21.52 5.55 0.67
C THR A 151 -22.42 5.18 -0.49
N THR A 152 -21.93 4.38 -1.44
CA THR A 152 -22.66 3.99 -2.63
C THR A 152 -22.54 2.49 -2.89
N ASP A 153 -23.57 1.93 -3.56
CA ASP A 153 -23.57 0.53 -4.00
C ASP A 153 -22.39 0.22 -4.93
N ASP A 154 -21.88 1.22 -5.67
CA ASP A 154 -20.71 1.09 -6.54
C ASP A 154 -19.43 0.85 -5.74
N MET A 155 -19.25 1.54 -4.63
CA MET A 155 -18.08 1.34 -3.76
C MET A 155 -18.10 -0.05 -3.11
N GLN A 156 -19.28 -0.54 -2.73
CA GLN A 156 -19.41 -1.89 -2.18
C GLN A 156 -19.05 -2.94 -3.24
N ARG A 157 -19.54 -2.79 -4.46
CA ARG A 157 -19.20 -3.67 -5.60
C ARG A 157 -17.70 -3.66 -5.90
N ASP A 158 -17.04 -2.50 -5.85
CA ASP A 158 -15.61 -2.41 -6.09
C ASP A 158 -14.78 -3.07 -4.97
N LEU A 159 -15.24 -3.02 -3.72
CA LEU A 159 -14.63 -3.77 -2.61
C LEU A 159 -14.75 -5.29 -2.80
N GLU A 160 -15.93 -5.76 -3.19
CA GLU A 160 -16.19 -7.16 -3.52
C GLU A 160 -15.30 -7.62 -4.69
N LEU A 161 -15.24 -6.82 -5.76
CA LEU A 161 -14.38 -7.09 -6.90
C LEU A 161 -12.89 -7.09 -6.52
N ALA A 162 -12.44 -6.18 -5.66
CA ALA A 162 -11.06 -6.17 -5.17
C ALA A 162 -10.74 -7.45 -4.37
N CYS A 163 -11.69 -7.92 -3.55
CA CYS A 163 -11.56 -9.16 -2.81
C CYS A 163 -11.45 -10.37 -3.74
N ASP A 164 -12.32 -10.45 -4.76
CA ASP A 164 -12.29 -11.51 -5.75
C ASP A 164 -10.98 -11.50 -6.58
N GLN A 165 -10.47 -10.32 -6.89
CA GLN A 165 -9.17 -10.20 -7.58
C GLN A 165 -8.01 -10.66 -6.69
N HIS A 166 -8.05 -10.42 -5.38
CA HIS A 166 -7.05 -10.99 -4.46
C HIS A 166 -7.08 -12.52 -4.49
N ASP A 167 -8.26 -13.15 -4.47
CA ASP A 167 -8.37 -14.60 -4.61
C ASP A 167 -7.78 -15.11 -5.92
N GLN A 168 -8.06 -14.43 -7.03
CA GLN A 168 -7.50 -14.75 -8.33
C GLN A 168 -5.97 -14.62 -8.35
N ILE A 169 -5.40 -13.61 -7.68
CA ILE A 169 -3.95 -13.46 -7.53
C ILE A 169 -3.36 -14.64 -6.75
N VAL A 170 -3.99 -15.02 -5.61
CA VAL A 170 -3.58 -16.18 -4.82
C VAL A 170 -3.59 -17.46 -5.67
N ASP A 171 -4.66 -17.68 -6.44
CA ASP A 171 -4.80 -18.83 -7.34
C ASP A 171 -3.73 -18.84 -8.43
N ALA A 172 -3.42 -17.70 -9.05
CA ALA A 172 -2.38 -17.59 -10.07
C ALA A 172 -0.99 -17.89 -9.48
N ILE A 173 -0.69 -17.38 -8.29
CA ILE A 173 0.55 -17.66 -7.56
C ILE A 173 0.62 -19.17 -7.24
N GLN A 174 -0.44 -19.76 -6.75
CA GLN A 174 -0.50 -21.20 -6.43
C GLN A 174 -0.31 -22.09 -7.66
N ARG A 175 -0.83 -21.68 -8.82
CA ARG A 175 -0.63 -22.39 -10.10
C ARG A 175 0.73 -22.11 -10.73
N ARG A 176 1.56 -21.26 -10.15
CA ARG A 176 2.86 -20.87 -10.71
C ARG A 176 2.71 -20.21 -12.10
N ASP A 177 1.71 -19.36 -12.25
CA ASP A 177 1.38 -18.66 -13.49
C ASP A 177 1.69 -17.17 -13.37
N PRO A 178 2.93 -16.73 -13.67
CA PRO A 178 3.35 -15.34 -13.53
C PRO A 178 2.64 -14.39 -14.51
N ASP A 179 2.23 -14.88 -15.69
CA ASP A 179 1.56 -14.05 -16.68
C ASP A 179 0.11 -13.75 -16.24
N ALA A 180 -0.62 -14.78 -15.81
CA ALA A 180 -1.95 -14.57 -15.22
C ALA A 180 -1.88 -13.68 -13.97
N ALA A 181 -0.89 -13.88 -13.10
CA ALA A 181 -0.69 -13.06 -11.91
C ALA A 181 -0.46 -11.57 -12.27
N ALA A 182 0.34 -11.29 -13.32
CA ALA A 182 0.58 -9.95 -13.82
C ALA A 182 -0.68 -9.27 -14.36
N ASP A 183 -1.49 -10.01 -15.14
CA ASP A 183 -2.72 -9.47 -15.72
C ASP A 183 -3.77 -9.15 -14.66
N ILE A 184 -3.92 -10.03 -13.66
CA ILE A 184 -4.87 -9.81 -12.57
C ILE A 184 -4.44 -8.64 -11.70
N VAL A 185 -3.16 -8.55 -11.31
CA VAL A 185 -2.67 -7.43 -10.48
C VAL A 185 -2.74 -6.10 -11.23
N ARG A 186 -2.57 -6.10 -12.54
CA ARG A 186 -2.77 -4.90 -13.37
C ARG A 186 -4.23 -4.43 -13.32
N ALA A 187 -5.18 -5.35 -13.48
CA ALA A 187 -6.61 -5.05 -13.39
C ALA A 187 -7.00 -4.58 -11.98
N HIS A 188 -6.43 -5.20 -10.94
CA HIS A 188 -6.64 -4.83 -9.55
C HIS A 188 -6.11 -3.42 -9.24
N PHE A 189 -4.91 -3.09 -9.71
CA PHE A 189 -4.38 -1.73 -9.55
C PHE A 189 -5.23 -0.70 -10.29
N GLU A 190 -5.71 -1.02 -11.49
CA GLU A 190 -6.56 -0.11 -12.27
C GLU A 190 -7.90 0.18 -11.59
N LEU A 191 -8.49 -0.81 -10.91
CA LEU A 191 -9.68 -0.62 -10.09
C LEU A 191 -9.41 0.41 -8.97
N SER A 192 -8.32 0.23 -8.24
CA SER A 192 -7.88 1.17 -7.20
C SER A 192 -7.57 2.56 -7.78
N ARG A 193 -6.85 2.62 -8.92
CA ARG A 193 -6.46 3.88 -9.59
C ARG A 193 -7.67 4.72 -9.96
N ARG A 194 -8.71 4.13 -10.55
CA ARG A 194 -9.93 4.86 -10.95
C ARG A 194 -10.55 5.58 -9.77
N ARG A 195 -10.68 4.89 -8.66
CA ARG A 195 -11.22 5.46 -7.42
C ARG A 195 -10.31 6.56 -6.86
N MET A 196 -9.01 6.33 -6.85
CA MET A 196 -8.04 7.30 -6.36
C MET A 196 -7.94 8.53 -7.26
N ALA A 197 -8.04 8.37 -8.59
CA ALA A 197 -7.97 9.47 -9.54
C ALA A 197 -9.15 10.46 -9.41
N GLU A 198 -10.34 9.99 -9.05
CA GLU A 198 -11.51 10.85 -8.82
C GLU A 198 -11.27 11.92 -7.74
N TYR A 199 -10.36 11.64 -6.79
CA TYR A 199 -10.06 12.52 -5.66
C TYR A 199 -8.68 13.20 -5.75
N ALA A 200 -7.73 12.59 -6.45
CA ALA A 200 -6.34 13.05 -6.47
C ALA A 200 -5.95 13.71 -7.80
N ALA A 201 -6.68 13.49 -8.90
CA ALA A 201 -6.41 14.11 -10.19
C ALA A 201 -7.47 15.18 -10.48
N PRO A 202 -7.07 16.39 -10.94
CA PRO A 202 -8.01 17.28 -11.61
C PRO A 202 -8.64 16.53 -12.79
N ALA A 203 -9.94 16.73 -13.02
CA ALA A 203 -10.63 16.16 -14.16
C ALA A 203 -9.85 16.48 -15.45
N GLY A 204 -9.34 15.45 -16.16
CA GLY A 204 -8.60 15.62 -17.40
C GLY A 204 -7.19 15.02 -17.45
N VAL A 205 -6.70 14.37 -16.39
CA VAL A 205 -5.41 13.66 -16.46
C VAL A 205 -5.65 12.17 -16.72
N GLU A 206 -5.62 11.77 -17.98
CA GLU A 206 -5.47 10.37 -18.37
C GLU A 206 -3.99 9.98 -18.29
N VAL A 207 -3.64 9.09 -17.37
CA VAL A 207 -2.31 8.47 -17.32
C VAL A 207 -2.37 7.17 -18.12
N ALA A 208 -2.01 7.23 -19.39
CA ALA A 208 -1.82 6.03 -20.21
C ALA A 208 -0.46 5.41 -19.83
N LEU A 209 -0.49 4.31 -19.10
CA LEU A 209 0.67 3.44 -18.94
C LEU A 209 0.69 2.48 -20.13
N VAL A 210 1.41 2.86 -21.19
CA VAL A 210 1.73 1.95 -22.31
C VAL A 210 3.08 1.32 -22.00
N TYR A 211 3.07 0.05 -21.67
CA TYR A 211 4.27 -0.79 -21.65
C TYR A 211 4.30 -1.54 -22.99
N GLU A 212 5.15 -1.08 -23.90
CA GLU A 212 5.53 -1.86 -25.07
C GLU A 212 6.71 -2.73 -24.64
N GLY A 213 6.47 -4.05 -24.52
CA GLY A 213 7.47 -5.08 -24.24
C GLY A 213 8.34 -5.37 -25.46
#